data_c9c1cd04521369779549a328c23484f3
#
_entry.id   c9c1cd04521369779549a328c23484f3
#
_cell.length_a   1.000
_cell.length_b   1.000
_cell.length_c   1.000
_cell.angle_alpha   90.00
_cell.angle_beta   90.00
_cell.angle_gamma   90.00
#
_symmetry.space_group_name_H-M   'P 1'
#
loop_
_entity.id
_entity.type
_entity.pdbx_description
1 polymer ?
#
loop_
_entity_poly.entity_id
_entity_poly.type
_entity_poly.pdbx_seq_one_letter_code
_entity_poly.pdbx_strand_id
1 'polypeptide(L)'
;MTSALELFAEQGFAHCSIAQLASHSGISKGLMYNYFKSKEALLGAIIEEGIREILDYFDPNHDGVLTTEELVGFVRKIFSSIRENQQFWILYINVVLQPRVKEFLNGQPFSNVMDQFGPMLIKYFEKKGYENPALEMFTFSALIEGFGVLMVYAYPTYDFPEELLRSYEERVISMFTKNPNEPL
;
A
#
# COMPACT_ATOMS: atom_id res chain seq x y z
N MET A 1 11.33 13.87 3.08
CA MET A 1 9.95 13.37 2.97
C MET A 1 9.39 12.90 4.32
N THR A 2 10.16 12.30 5.21
CA THR A 2 9.72 11.83 6.54
C THR A 2 8.99 12.88 7.36
N SER A 3 9.57 14.09 7.51
CA SER A 3 8.94 15.20 8.28
C SER A 3 7.60 15.67 7.70
N ALA A 4 7.43 15.60 6.38
CA ALA A 4 6.14 15.94 5.75
C ALA A 4 5.10 14.85 6.00
N LEU A 5 5.51 13.58 5.98
CA LEU A 5 4.67 12.43 6.30
C LEU A 5 4.17 12.52 7.75
N GLU A 6 5.06 12.81 8.70
CA GLU A 6 4.73 13.01 10.12
C GLU A 6 3.65 14.09 10.27
N LEU A 7 3.87 15.25 9.66
CA LEU A 7 2.92 16.38 9.77
C LEU A 7 1.56 16.06 9.12
N PHE A 8 1.56 15.37 7.98
CA PHE A 8 0.33 14.92 7.34
C PHE A 8 -0.42 13.86 8.17
N ALA A 9 0.29 12.94 8.80
CA ALA A 9 -0.30 11.93 9.67
C ALA A 9 -0.90 12.54 10.95
N GLU A 10 -0.21 13.53 11.55
CA GLU A 10 -0.65 14.17 12.79
C GLU A 10 -1.82 15.15 12.59
N GLN A 11 -1.73 16.03 11.59
CA GLN A 11 -2.67 17.13 11.39
C GLN A 11 -3.71 16.88 10.30
N GLY A 12 -3.51 15.84 9.49
CA GLY A 12 -4.29 15.57 8.30
C GLY A 12 -3.87 16.42 7.09
N PHE A 13 -3.96 15.81 5.90
CA PHE A 13 -3.54 16.46 4.65
C PHE A 13 -4.23 17.81 4.39
N ALA A 14 -5.54 17.91 4.66
CA ALA A 14 -6.30 19.11 4.37
C ALA A 14 -5.82 20.35 5.15
N HIS A 15 -5.35 20.16 6.36
CA HIS A 15 -4.98 21.23 7.29
C HIS A 15 -3.51 21.66 7.19
N CYS A 16 -2.68 20.93 6.46
CA CYS A 16 -1.28 21.29 6.25
C CYS A 16 -1.12 22.25 5.07
N SER A 17 -0.28 23.29 5.24
CA SER A 17 0.16 24.18 4.17
C SER A 17 1.61 23.89 3.78
N ILE A 18 2.00 24.24 2.54
CA ILE A 18 3.40 24.14 2.08
C ILE A 18 4.36 24.92 3.00
N ALA A 19 3.92 26.04 3.56
CA ALA A 19 4.75 26.83 4.47
C ALA A 19 5.01 26.10 5.79
N GLN A 20 4.00 25.44 6.36
CA GLN A 20 4.15 24.62 7.56
C GLN A 20 5.04 23.39 7.29
N LEU A 21 4.83 22.70 6.16
CA LEU A 21 5.65 21.56 5.73
C LEU A 21 7.12 21.95 5.56
N ALA A 22 7.40 23.09 4.92
CA ALA A 22 8.76 23.60 4.76
C ALA A 22 9.40 23.91 6.11
N SER A 23 8.68 24.63 6.98
CA SER A 23 9.14 24.97 8.33
C SER A 23 9.42 23.74 9.17
N HIS A 24 8.52 22.74 9.16
CA HIS A 24 8.66 21.49 9.88
C HIS A 24 9.84 20.64 9.36
N SER A 25 10.11 20.73 8.06
CA SER A 25 11.25 20.06 7.41
C SER A 25 12.58 20.83 7.55
N GLY A 26 12.60 21.97 8.20
CA GLY A 26 13.80 22.80 8.37
C GLY A 26 14.32 23.46 7.08
N ILE A 27 13.47 23.62 6.06
CA ILE A 27 13.85 24.22 4.77
C ILE A 27 13.02 25.47 4.47
N SER A 28 13.49 26.32 3.54
CA SER A 28 12.73 27.46 3.11
C SER A 28 11.53 27.06 2.25
N LYS A 29 10.45 27.86 2.30
CA LYS A 29 9.29 27.71 1.42
C LYS A 29 9.66 27.73 -0.06
N GLY A 30 10.62 28.57 -0.45
CA GLY A 30 11.13 28.66 -1.82
C GLY A 30 11.82 27.35 -2.24
N LEU A 31 12.63 26.77 -1.36
CA LEU A 31 13.28 25.49 -1.64
C LEU A 31 12.25 24.36 -1.80
N MET A 32 11.22 24.31 -0.94
CA MET A 32 10.14 23.34 -1.09
C MET A 32 9.46 23.42 -2.46
N TYR A 33 9.15 24.64 -2.95
CA TYR A 33 8.54 24.85 -4.26
C TYR A 33 9.45 24.51 -5.45
N ASN A 34 10.77 24.46 -5.26
CA ASN A 34 11.69 23.96 -6.29
C ASN A 34 11.53 22.48 -6.57
N TYR A 35 11.20 21.70 -5.53
CA TYR A 35 11.01 20.25 -5.62
C TYR A 35 9.56 19.87 -5.92
N PHE A 36 8.60 20.52 -5.26
CA PHE A 36 7.18 20.17 -5.35
C PHE A 36 6.33 21.38 -5.70
N LYS A 37 5.67 21.32 -6.84
CA LYS A 37 4.84 22.43 -7.37
C LYS A 37 3.60 22.68 -6.50
N SER A 38 3.13 21.68 -5.76
CA SER A 38 1.97 21.75 -4.88
C SER A 38 2.09 20.78 -3.71
N LYS A 39 1.21 20.92 -2.75
CA LYS A 39 1.07 19.99 -1.61
C LYS A 39 0.68 18.59 -2.08
N GLU A 40 -0.16 18.53 -3.09
CA GLU A 40 -0.60 17.31 -3.75
C GLU A 40 0.58 16.59 -4.43
N ALA A 41 1.46 17.32 -5.12
CA ALA A 41 2.66 16.76 -5.73
C ALA A 41 3.62 16.16 -4.68
N LEU A 42 3.80 16.82 -3.53
CA LEU A 42 4.56 16.27 -2.41
C LEU A 42 3.90 15.00 -1.86
N LEU A 43 2.58 15.01 -1.67
CA LEU A 43 1.84 13.84 -1.21
C LEU A 43 1.97 12.67 -2.18
N GLY A 44 1.80 12.92 -3.48
CA GLY A 44 1.98 11.90 -4.52
C GLY A 44 3.37 11.26 -4.47
N ALA A 45 4.41 12.05 -4.31
CA ALA A 45 5.78 11.56 -4.17
C ALA A 45 5.99 10.70 -2.90
N ILE A 46 5.38 11.09 -1.77
CA ILE A 46 5.45 10.31 -0.53
C ILE A 46 4.75 8.95 -0.71
N ILE A 47 3.55 8.94 -1.30
CA ILE A 47 2.79 7.72 -1.56
C ILE A 47 3.55 6.82 -2.55
N GLU A 48 4.04 7.39 -3.65
CA GLU A 48 4.79 6.65 -4.66
C GLU A 48 6.03 5.98 -4.07
N GLU A 49 6.81 6.70 -3.23
CA GLU A 49 8.00 6.12 -2.59
C GLU A 49 7.64 5.01 -1.62
N GLY A 50 6.62 5.21 -0.76
CA GLY A 50 6.22 4.20 0.22
C GLY A 50 5.65 2.93 -0.41
N ILE A 51 4.96 3.05 -1.53
CA ILE A 51 4.39 1.89 -2.22
C ILE A 51 5.39 1.21 -3.15
N ARG A 52 6.30 1.97 -3.77
CA ARG A 52 7.33 1.40 -4.64
C ARG A 52 8.14 0.31 -3.93
N GLU A 53 8.57 0.57 -2.69
CA GLU A 53 9.30 -0.41 -1.89
C GLU A 53 8.52 -1.72 -1.69
N ILE A 54 7.19 -1.66 -1.58
CA ILE A 54 6.33 -2.83 -1.44
C ILE A 54 6.15 -3.54 -2.79
N LEU A 55 5.97 -2.77 -3.86
CA LEU A 55 5.76 -3.30 -5.21
C LEU A 55 7.01 -3.98 -5.78
N ASP A 56 8.20 -3.54 -5.38
CA ASP A 56 9.46 -4.20 -5.72
C ASP A 56 9.53 -5.66 -5.20
N TYR A 57 8.71 -6.02 -4.20
CA TYR A 57 8.55 -7.41 -3.75
C TYR A 57 7.54 -8.20 -4.58
N PHE A 58 6.65 -7.52 -5.31
CA PHE A 58 5.64 -8.17 -6.13
C PHE A 58 6.17 -8.65 -7.49
N ASP A 59 7.05 -7.88 -8.09
CA ASP A 59 7.71 -8.19 -9.37
C ASP A 59 9.17 -7.69 -9.32
N PRO A 60 10.05 -8.35 -8.53
CA PRO A 60 11.41 -7.87 -8.27
C PRO A 60 12.32 -7.93 -9.51
N ASN A 61 11.99 -8.79 -10.46
CA ASN A 61 12.75 -8.96 -11.70
C ASN A 61 12.16 -8.20 -12.92
N HIS A 62 10.99 -7.55 -12.70
CA HIS A 62 10.26 -6.76 -13.70
C HIS A 62 9.93 -7.53 -14.99
N ASP A 63 9.63 -8.82 -14.88
CA ASP A 63 9.26 -9.66 -16.02
C ASP A 63 7.75 -9.73 -16.29
N GLY A 64 6.94 -9.15 -15.41
CA GLY A 64 5.48 -9.13 -15.50
C GLY A 64 4.83 -10.48 -15.19
N VAL A 65 5.56 -11.42 -14.58
CA VAL A 65 5.10 -12.76 -14.21
C VAL A 65 5.20 -12.93 -12.70
N LEU A 66 4.06 -13.14 -12.05
CA LEU A 66 4.02 -13.39 -10.62
C LEU A 66 4.26 -14.88 -10.32
N THR A 67 5.27 -15.17 -9.52
CA THR A 67 5.53 -16.51 -8.97
C THR A 67 4.89 -16.68 -7.58
N THR A 68 4.83 -17.91 -7.09
CA THR A 68 4.34 -18.18 -5.72
C THR A 68 5.26 -17.58 -4.66
N GLU A 69 6.55 -17.65 -4.87
CA GLU A 69 7.58 -17.10 -4.00
C GLU A 69 7.48 -15.57 -3.89
N GLU A 70 7.23 -14.89 -5.00
CA GLU A 70 7.03 -13.44 -5.07
C GLU A 70 5.73 -13.03 -4.39
N LEU A 71 4.62 -13.76 -4.62
CA LEU A 71 3.36 -13.51 -3.90
C LEU A 71 3.54 -13.63 -2.38
N VAL A 72 4.24 -14.67 -1.91
CA VAL A 72 4.55 -14.86 -0.49
C VAL A 72 5.41 -13.73 0.06
N GLY A 73 6.47 -13.36 -0.67
CA GLY A 73 7.35 -12.24 -0.33
C GLY A 73 6.59 -10.91 -0.21
N PHE A 74 5.73 -10.64 -1.18
CA PHE A 74 4.86 -9.46 -1.19
C PHE A 74 3.92 -9.42 0.02
N VAL A 75 3.20 -10.52 0.31
CA VAL A 75 2.29 -10.58 1.46
C VAL A 75 3.06 -10.32 2.76
N ARG A 76 4.19 -10.96 2.97
CA ARG A 76 5.04 -10.73 4.15
C ARG A 76 5.52 -9.29 4.25
N LYS A 77 5.96 -8.70 3.13
CA LYS A 77 6.43 -7.31 3.11
C LYS A 77 5.31 -6.32 3.42
N ILE A 78 4.13 -6.47 2.84
CA ILE A 78 3.02 -5.55 3.12
C ILE A 78 2.54 -5.66 4.58
N PHE A 79 2.45 -6.88 5.12
CA PHE A 79 2.07 -7.09 6.52
C PHE A 79 3.09 -6.49 7.49
N SER A 80 4.41 -6.68 7.27
CA SER A 80 5.43 -6.03 8.09
C SER A 80 5.40 -4.50 7.93
N SER A 81 5.26 -3.99 6.71
CA SER A 81 5.17 -2.55 6.45
C SER A 81 3.99 -1.89 7.18
N ILE A 82 2.82 -2.53 7.18
CA ILE A 82 1.64 -2.01 7.90
C ILE A 82 1.91 -1.91 9.41
N ARG A 83 2.65 -2.86 9.99
CA ARG A 83 3.01 -2.85 11.41
C ARG A 83 4.10 -1.83 11.74
N GLU A 84 5.09 -1.70 10.88
CA GLU A 84 6.31 -0.90 11.13
C GLU A 84 6.15 0.56 10.73
N ASN A 85 5.34 0.87 9.72
CA ASN A 85 5.16 2.21 9.14
C ASN A 85 3.74 2.76 9.29
N GLN A 86 3.21 2.73 10.52
CA GLN A 86 1.83 3.13 10.79
C GLN A 86 1.48 4.53 10.30
N GLN A 87 2.37 5.52 10.48
CA GLN A 87 2.12 6.89 10.02
C GLN A 87 1.90 6.96 8.50
N PHE A 88 2.67 6.20 7.73
CA PHE A 88 2.47 6.09 6.28
C PHE A 88 1.10 5.49 5.95
N TRP A 89 0.71 4.41 6.61
CA TRP A 89 -0.54 3.72 6.33
C TRP A 89 -1.78 4.51 6.78
N ILE A 90 -1.68 5.25 7.91
CA ILE A 90 -2.72 6.22 8.32
C ILE A 90 -2.91 7.28 7.22
N LEU A 91 -1.82 7.87 6.74
CA LEU A 91 -1.87 8.85 5.66
C LEU A 91 -2.44 8.23 4.38
N TYR A 92 -1.93 7.08 3.96
CA TYR A 92 -2.35 6.37 2.76
C TYR A 92 -3.87 6.11 2.76
N ILE A 93 -4.39 5.50 3.82
CA ILE A 93 -5.83 5.18 3.94
C ILE A 93 -6.67 6.45 3.97
N ASN A 94 -6.27 7.46 4.74
CA ASN A 94 -6.99 8.72 4.81
C ASN A 94 -7.02 9.47 3.46
N VAL A 95 -6.02 9.27 2.64
CA VAL A 95 -5.90 9.91 1.33
C VAL A 95 -6.67 9.15 0.26
N VAL A 96 -6.51 7.83 0.19
CA VAL A 96 -7.14 6.98 -0.84
C VAL A 96 -8.68 7.02 -0.73
N LEU A 97 -9.21 7.19 0.48
CA LEU A 97 -10.65 7.30 0.71
C LEU A 97 -11.25 8.67 0.32
N GLN A 98 -10.42 9.68 -0.01
CA GLN A 98 -10.91 11.01 -0.41
C GLN A 98 -11.18 11.08 -1.91
N PRO A 99 -12.43 11.41 -2.37
CA PRO A 99 -12.78 11.43 -3.79
C PRO A 99 -11.88 12.33 -4.66
N ARG A 100 -11.49 13.51 -4.14
CA ARG A 100 -10.60 14.47 -4.84
C ARG A 100 -9.18 13.95 -5.04
N VAL A 101 -8.72 13.09 -4.15
CA VAL A 101 -7.37 12.54 -4.23
C VAL A 101 -7.33 11.39 -5.24
N LYS A 102 -8.41 10.64 -5.39
CA LYS A 102 -8.54 9.63 -6.44
C LYS A 102 -8.38 10.23 -7.84
N GLU A 103 -8.95 11.41 -8.10
CA GLU A 103 -8.74 12.14 -9.38
C GLU A 103 -7.27 12.56 -9.56
N PHE A 104 -6.62 12.99 -8.49
CA PHE A 104 -5.21 13.38 -8.53
C PHE A 104 -4.29 12.17 -8.75
N LEU A 105 -4.57 11.04 -8.11
CA LEU A 105 -3.79 9.80 -8.26
C LEU A 105 -4.01 9.13 -9.63
N ASN A 106 -5.19 9.32 -10.26
CA ASN A 106 -5.51 8.85 -11.61
C ASN A 106 -4.75 9.64 -12.68
N GLY A 107 -3.51 9.44 -12.89
CA GLY A 107 -2.67 10.16 -13.86
C GLY A 107 -1.24 10.35 -13.37
N GLN A 108 -0.95 9.84 -12.19
CA GLN A 108 0.41 9.77 -11.67
C GLN A 108 1.08 8.43 -12.06
N PRO A 109 2.41 8.36 -12.09
CA PRO A 109 3.14 7.11 -12.34
C PRO A 109 2.69 5.93 -11.47
N PHE A 110 2.21 6.24 -10.27
CA PHE A 110 1.64 5.28 -9.34
C PHE A 110 0.42 4.53 -9.88
N SER A 111 -0.49 5.18 -10.63
CA SER A 111 -1.65 4.52 -11.22
C SER A 111 -1.23 3.44 -12.22
N ASN A 112 -0.16 3.68 -13.00
CA ASN A 112 0.34 2.73 -13.97
C ASN A 112 0.84 1.42 -13.32
N VAL A 113 1.40 1.50 -12.13
CA VAL A 113 1.85 0.32 -11.39
C VAL A 113 0.66 -0.46 -10.84
N MET A 114 -0.32 0.24 -10.25
CA MET A 114 -1.55 -0.40 -9.76
C MET A 114 -2.36 -1.03 -10.91
N ASP A 115 -2.35 -0.42 -12.11
CA ASP A 115 -3.01 -0.96 -13.29
C ASP A 115 -2.36 -2.27 -13.79
N GLN A 116 -1.09 -2.54 -13.48
CA GLN A 116 -0.39 -3.78 -13.83
C GLN A 116 -0.63 -4.89 -12.80
N PHE A 117 -0.86 -4.53 -11.55
CA PHE A 117 -0.98 -5.45 -10.42
C PHE A 117 -2.15 -6.45 -10.58
N GLY A 118 -3.35 -5.94 -10.90
CA GLY A 118 -4.53 -6.76 -11.10
C GLY A 118 -4.37 -7.81 -12.22
N PRO A 119 -3.93 -7.43 -13.44
CA PRO A 119 -3.66 -8.38 -14.51
C PRO A 119 -2.63 -9.46 -14.17
N MET A 120 -1.57 -9.13 -13.41
CA MET A 120 -0.57 -10.11 -12.98
C MET A 120 -1.16 -11.13 -12.00
N LEU A 121 -1.95 -10.67 -11.03
CA LEU A 121 -2.67 -11.57 -10.10
C LEU A 121 -3.65 -12.48 -10.85
N ILE A 122 -4.43 -11.96 -11.79
CA ILE A 122 -5.36 -12.75 -12.60
C ILE A 122 -4.60 -13.87 -13.33
N LYS A 123 -3.51 -13.53 -14.03
CA LYS A 123 -2.67 -14.52 -14.74
C LYS A 123 -2.06 -15.54 -13.79
N TYR A 124 -1.66 -15.13 -12.59
CA TYR A 124 -1.16 -16.05 -11.57
C TYR A 124 -2.24 -17.07 -11.16
N PHE A 125 -3.46 -16.62 -10.87
CA PHE A 125 -4.56 -17.50 -10.49
C PHE A 125 -5.04 -18.39 -11.64
N GLU A 126 -5.03 -17.89 -12.89
CA GLU A 126 -5.26 -18.69 -14.09
C GLU A 126 -4.27 -19.85 -14.19
N LYS A 127 -2.97 -19.55 -14.06
CA LYS A 127 -1.89 -20.55 -14.11
C LYS A 127 -1.97 -21.57 -12.98
N LYS A 128 -2.48 -21.18 -11.81
CA LYS A 128 -2.73 -22.06 -10.67
C LYS A 128 -3.97 -22.95 -10.84
N GLY A 129 -4.82 -22.67 -11.84
CA GLY A 129 -6.02 -23.45 -12.13
C GLY A 129 -7.24 -23.07 -11.29
N TYR A 130 -7.30 -21.85 -10.78
CA TYR A 130 -8.50 -21.34 -10.11
C TYR A 130 -9.66 -21.19 -11.12
N GLU A 131 -10.86 -21.57 -10.71
CA GLU A 131 -12.06 -21.53 -11.56
C GLU A 131 -12.46 -20.09 -11.94
N ASN A 132 -12.28 -19.14 -11.03
CA ASN A 132 -12.58 -17.72 -11.25
C ASN A 132 -11.40 -16.82 -10.80
N PRO A 133 -10.37 -16.66 -11.65
CA PRO A 133 -9.18 -15.88 -11.31
C PRO A 133 -9.44 -14.41 -10.93
N ALA A 134 -10.46 -13.79 -11.54
CA ALA A 134 -10.83 -12.41 -11.22
C ALA A 134 -11.46 -12.29 -9.82
N LEU A 135 -12.23 -13.28 -9.39
CA LEU A 135 -12.77 -13.35 -8.03
C LEU A 135 -11.65 -13.53 -7.01
N GLU A 136 -10.68 -14.38 -7.32
CA GLU A 136 -9.53 -14.59 -6.43
C GLU A 136 -8.67 -13.33 -6.30
N MET A 137 -8.41 -12.62 -7.40
CA MET A 137 -7.74 -11.32 -7.38
C MET A 137 -8.51 -10.33 -6.50
N PHE A 138 -9.82 -10.22 -6.66
CA PHE A 138 -10.65 -9.33 -5.84
C PHE A 138 -10.61 -9.74 -4.35
N THR A 139 -10.73 -11.03 -4.05
CA THR A 139 -10.69 -11.56 -2.68
C THR A 139 -9.34 -11.32 -2.02
N PHE A 140 -8.24 -11.56 -2.75
CA PHE A 140 -6.88 -11.28 -2.29
C PHE A 140 -6.71 -9.80 -1.94
N SER A 141 -7.08 -8.91 -2.87
CA SER A 141 -6.98 -7.46 -2.67
C SER A 141 -7.82 -7.00 -1.46
N ALA A 142 -9.05 -7.50 -1.33
CA ALA A 142 -9.93 -7.15 -0.21
C ALA A 142 -9.37 -7.60 1.15
N LEU A 143 -8.70 -8.76 1.23
CA LEU A 143 -8.06 -9.22 2.46
C LEU A 143 -6.85 -8.37 2.84
N ILE A 144 -6.02 -7.98 1.87
CA ILE A 144 -4.86 -7.12 2.11
C ILE A 144 -5.29 -5.72 2.54
N GLU A 145 -6.20 -5.09 1.79
CA GLU A 145 -6.71 -3.76 2.12
C GLU A 145 -7.50 -3.75 3.42
N GLY A 146 -8.34 -4.77 3.65
CA GLY A 146 -9.10 -4.92 4.89
C GLY A 146 -8.21 -5.05 6.11
N PHE A 147 -7.11 -5.79 6.01
CA PHE A 147 -6.10 -5.86 7.07
C PHE A 147 -5.47 -4.48 7.34
N GLY A 148 -5.08 -3.75 6.30
CA GLY A 148 -4.52 -2.40 6.42
C GLY A 148 -5.48 -1.45 7.13
N VAL A 149 -6.74 -1.43 6.70
CA VAL A 149 -7.79 -0.60 7.32
C VAL A 149 -8.00 -0.99 8.78
N LEU A 150 -8.10 -2.29 9.08
CA LEU A 150 -8.29 -2.79 10.43
C LEU A 150 -7.15 -2.35 11.36
N MET A 151 -5.89 -2.51 10.91
CA MET A 151 -4.72 -2.13 11.70
C MET A 151 -4.65 -0.63 11.96
N VAL A 152 -5.00 0.20 10.98
CA VAL A 152 -4.98 1.66 11.13
C VAL A 152 -6.10 2.15 12.05
N TYR A 153 -7.33 1.60 11.93
CA TYR A 153 -8.46 2.05 12.73
C TYR A 153 -8.50 1.46 14.15
N ALA A 154 -8.04 0.24 14.34
CA ALA A 154 -8.02 -0.40 15.65
C ALA A 154 -6.84 0.08 16.51
N TYR A 155 -5.72 0.45 15.89
CA TYR A 155 -4.57 1.01 16.58
C TYR A 155 -4.79 2.53 16.85
N PRO A 156 -4.45 3.09 18.00
CA PRO A 156 -3.72 2.49 19.14
C PRO A 156 -4.61 1.88 20.22
N THR A 157 -5.90 1.75 20.00
CA THR A 157 -6.88 1.35 21.04
C THR A 157 -6.93 -0.16 21.28
N TYR A 158 -6.45 -0.96 20.34
CA TYR A 158 -6.43 -2.40 20.46
C TYR A 158 -5.07 -2.96 20.06
N ASP A 159 -4.41 -3.64 21.00
CA ASP A 159 -3.13 -4.32 20.77
C ASP A 159 -3.43 -5.76 20.33
N PHE A 160 -3.27 -6.01 19.03
CA PHE A 160 -3.46 -7.35 18.48
C PHE A 160 -2.30 -8.27 18.89
N PRO A 161 -2.58 -9.45 19.46
CA PRO A 161 -1.53 -10.41 19.77
C PRO A 161 -0.70 -10.75 18.52
N GLU A 162 0.63 -10.75 18.65
CA GLU A 162 1.55 -11.04 17.53
C GLU A 162 1.27 -12.42 16.90
N GLU A 163 0.89 -13.40 17.70
CA GLU A 163 0.49 -14.73 17.24
C GLU A 163 -0.74 -14.69 16.33
N LEU A 164 -1.74 -13.85 16.65
CA LEU A 164 -2.92 -13.66 15.82
C LEU A 164 -2.55 -13.05 14.47
N LEU A 165 -1.71 -12.01 14.47
CA LEU A 165 -1.26 -11.35 13.23
C LEU A 165 -0.49 -12.30 12.34
N ARG A 166 0.42 -13.08 12.91
CA ARG A 166 1.17 -14.11 12.19
C ARG A 166 0.24 -15.19 11.63
N SER A 167 -0.70 -15.68 12.43
CA SER A 167 -1.67 -16.70 11.99
C SER A 167 -2.54 -16.18 10.84
N TYR A 168 -2.91 -14.91 10.86
CA TYR A 168 -3.67 -14.29 9.78
C TYR A 168 -2.82 -14.17 8.49
N GLU A 169 -1.57 -13.71 8.59
CA GLU A 169 -0.61 -13.66 7.47
C GLU A 169 -0.45 -15.04 6.82
N GLU A 170 -0.18 -16.09 7.61
CA GLU A 170 -0.05 -17.46 7.14
C GLU A 170 -1.34 -17.98 6.50
N ARG A 171 -2.49 -17.59 7.06
CA ARG A 171 -3.79 -17.93 6.49
C ARG A 171 -3.99 -17.33 5.12
N VAL A 172 -3.68 -16.05 4.95
CA VAL A 172 -3.76 -15.36 3.64
C VAL A 172 -2.83 -16.04 2.64
N ILE A 173 -1.58 -16.27 2.99
CA ILE A 173 -0.62 -16.97 2.13
C ILE A 173 -1.16 -18.35 1.73
N SER A 174 -1.63 -19.14 2.69
CA SER A 174 -2.14 -20.47 2.45
C SER A 174 -3.35 -20.51 1.51
N MET A 175 -4.23 -19.50 1.58
CA MET A 175 -5.43 -19.44 0.72
C MET A 175 -5.07 -19.29 -0.77
N PHE A 176 -4.00 -18.58 -1.08
CA PHE A 176 -3.67 -18.19 -2.46
C PHE A 176 -2.44 -18.90 -3.04
N THR A 177 -1.76 -19.74 -2.26
CA THR A 177 -0.59 -20.49 -2.73
C THR A 177 -0.83 -21.99 -2.91
N LYS A 178 -1.85 -22.54 -2.26
CA LYS A 178 -2.24 -23.93 -2.43
C LYS A 178 -2.88 -24.18 -3.80
N ASN A 179 -2.83 -25.44 -4.24
CA ASN A 179 -3.59 -25.85 -5.40
C ASN A 179 -5.09 -25.84 -5.04
N PRO A 180 -5.96 -25.14 -5.79
CA PRO A 180 -7.40 -25.09 -5.50
C PRO A 180 -8.09 -26.44 -5.54
N ASN A 181 -7.48 -27.44 -6.18
CA ASN A 181 -7.99 -28.81 -6.27
C ASN A 181 -7.50 -29.73 -5.13
N GLU A 182 -6.68 -29.23 -4.20
CA GLU A 182 -6.30 -29.97 -3.00
C GLU A 182 -7.31 -29.71 -1.88
N PRO A 183 -7.81 -30.75 -1.18
CA PRO A 183 -8.71 -30.57 -0.05
C PRO A 183 -8.03 -29.76 1.06
N LEU A 184 -8.79 -28.90 1.70
CA LEU A 184 -8.39 -28.06 2.85
C LEU A 184 -7.95 -28.92 4.03
#